data_43bfe314c1f889cfdf4217ab8e9f8fca
#
_entry.id   43bfe314c1f889cfdf4217ab8e9f8fca
#
_cell.length_a   1.000
_cell.length_b   1.000
_cell.length_c   1.000
_cell.angle_alpha   90.00
_cell.angle_beta   90.00
_cell.angle_gamma   90.00
#
_symmetry.space_group_name_H-M   'P 1'
#
loop_
_entity.id
_entity.type
_entity.pdbx_description
1 polymer ?
#
loop_
_entity_poly.entity_id
_entity_poly.type
_entity_poly.pdbx_seq_one_letter_code
_entity_poly.pdbx_strand_id
1 'polypeptide(L)'
;MKKLLAALLAMMMLLACVTAAMADEGSEPDWTAYDALISEVKAETDFAAREAKMHEAEDILMATGAIVPIYYYNDLYMQKETVDGIYANLFGFKFFQYATVEGSDTLRLNLASEPDHLDPALNSSVDGACLAIASFGGLYTYDAEGNLKPDFATGYEMSEDGLTYTFTMREGLKWSDGADLTAKDFEYSWKRAAAPETAADYSYMFNGIKGYPSDLAVTASEDGATLTVELDAPCAYMLDLMAFPAFYAVPQQAVEGIEGWQENPGAWANEAGFVTSGPFTLTDWTHNESMVYTKNPNYYDAENVKLEKLEFMLSADDTAIYAAYQAGDVDFIDSVPTDEIQNLKDNPEFHLIDNLGTYYVCFNVKSDLFAGKTVEQAAAMRLALSKLIDREYIIDTVGQCEQKPANAFIPEGMADGNGGVFKTNDDAYTYPDEENVGYYGYDVDVEGAIELLKEAGFEFDGEMLSANTPISFEYLTNESSGHIAIAECIQQDLAAVGITMTIRTCDWNVFLDDRKAGNYDVARNGWIADFNDPINMLEMWTTESGNNDVQFGR
;
A
#
# COMPACT_ATOMS: atom_id res chain seq x y z
N MET A 1 -8.50 28.14 24.31
CA MET A 1 -9.33 29.05 23.52
C MET A 1 -8.54 29.95 22.58
N LYS A 2 -7.52 30.75 22.99
CA LYS A 2 -6.78 31.59 22.02
C LYS A 2 -5.85 30.83 21.09
N LYS A 3 -5.25 29.73 21.51
CA LYS A 3 -4.39 28.87 20.68
C LYS A 3 -5.20 27.95 19.73
N LEU A 4 -6.36 27.44 20.16
CA LEU A 4 -7.29 26.70 19.31
C LEU A 4 -7.85 27.58 18.17
N LEU A 5 -8.13 28.84 18.48
CA LEU A 5 -8.57 29.83 17.48
C LEU A 5 -7.45 30.17 16.48
N ALA A 6 -6.19 30.12 16.91
CA ALA A 6 -5.04 30.38 16.04
C ALA A 6 -4.75 29.17 15.11
N ALA A 7 -4.91 27.94 15.59
CA ALA A 7 -4.78 26.73 14.77
C ALA A 7 -5.92 26.60 13.74
N LEU A 8 -7.17 26.90 14.15
CA LEU A 8 -8.30 27.00 13.21
C LEU A 8 -8.13 28.15 12.19
N LEU A 9 -7.55 29.29 12.62
CA LEU A 9 -7.26 30.40 11.70
C LEU A 9 -6.09 30.07 10.76
N ALA A 10 -5.09 29.32 11.19
CA ALA A 10 -4.00 28.86 10.33
C ALA A 10 -4.51 27.83 9.31
N MET A 11 -5.35 26.89 9.72
CA MET A 11 -6.01 25.93 8.82
C MET A 11 -6.95 26.64 7.84
N MET A 12 -7.71 27.66 8.27
CA MET A 12 -8.54 28.49 7.38
C MET A 12 -7.71 29.42 6.48
N MET A 13 -6.50 29.85 6.88
CA MET A 13 -5.64 30.66 6.01
C MET A 13 -4.90 29.82 4.97
N LEU A 14 -4.56 28.56 5.25
CA LEU A 14 -4.07 27.60 4.24
C LEU A 14 -5.16 27.29 3.21
N LEU A 15 -6.40 27.03 3.66
CA LEU A 15 -7.55 26.93 2.75
C LEU A 15 -7.79 28.21 1.93
N ALA A 16 -7.59 29.39 2.53
CA ALA A 16 -7.80 30.68 1.86
C ALA A 16 -6.72 31.04 0.83
N CYS A 17 -5.53 30.46 0.89
CA CYS A 17 -4.51 30.63 -0.15
C CYS A 17 -4.80 29.80 -1.41
N VAL A 18 -5.57 28.72 -1.29
CA VAL A 18 -6.03 27.89 -2.43
C VAL A 18 -7.26 28.51 -3.14
N THR A 19 -8.01 29.40 -2.48
CA THR A 19 -9.27 29.99 -3.01
C THR A 19 -9.11 31.24 -3.89
N ALA A 20 -7.90 31.61 -4.31
CA ALA A 20 -7.69 32.82 -5.13
C ALA A 20 -7.81 32.62 -6.66
N ALA A 21 -8.22 31.47 -7.15
CA ALA A 21 -8.57 31.24 -8.56
C ALA A 21 -10.07 30.94 -8.68
N MET A 22 -10.85 31.94 -9.09
CA MET A 22 -12.29 31.84 -9.32
C MET A 22 -12.62 30.95 -10.51
N ALA A 23 -13.59 30.04 -10.28
CA ALA A 23 -14.58 29.46 -11.19
C ALA A 23 -14.45 27.97 -11.46
N ASP A 24 -15.10 27.22 -10.72
CA ASP A 24 -16.21 26.29 -10.94
C ASP A 24 -16.56 25.74 -9.55
N GLU A 25 -17.80 25.98 -9.08
CA GLU A 25 -18.20 25.66 -7.71
C GLU A 25 -18.52 24.16 -7.58
N GLY A 26 -17.49 23.31 -7.71
CA GLY A 26 -17.56 21.88 -7.44
C GLY A 26 -17.16 21.54 -6.00
N SER A 27 -17.45 20.31 -5.58
CA SER A 27 -17.05 19.75 -4.28
C SER A 27 -15.62 19.19 -4.27
N GLU A 28 -15.00 19.14 -5.43
CA GLU A 28 -13.66 18.57 -5.63
C GLU A 28 -12.57 19.59 -5.31
N PRO A 29 -11.52 19.21 -4.54
CA PRO A 29 -10.39 20.11 -4.27
C PRO A 29 -9.55 20.32 -5.54
N ASP A 30 -9.02 21.55 -5.73
CA ASP A 30 -7.97 21.79 -6.72
C ASP A 30 -6.67 21.12 -6.26
N TRP A 31 -6.24 20.09 -6.98
CA TRP A 31 -5.11 19.25 -6.59
C TRP A 31 -3.76 19.68 -7.21
N THR A 32 -3.78 20.70 -8.08
CA THR A 32 -2.59 21.19 -8.80
C THR A 32 -1.45 21.59 -7.86
N ALA A 33 -1.79 22.21 -6.72
CA ALA A 33 -0.80 22.63 -5.73
C ALA A 33 -0.14 21.43 -5.03
N TYR A 34 -0.91 20.37 -4.76
CA TYR A 34 -0.37 19.15 -4.16
C TYR A 34 0.59 18.44 -5.11
N ASP A 35 0.22 18.27 -6.38
CA ASP A 35 1.09 17.66 -7.41
C ASP A 35 2.40 18.42 -7.56
N ALA A 36 2.34 19.76 -7.55
CA ALA A 36 3.51 20.61 -7.60
C ALA A 36 4.39 20.43 -6.34
N LEU A 37 3.79 20.38 -5.16
CA LEU A 37 4.51 20.21 -3.90
C LEU A 37 5.21 18.85 -3.83
N ILE A 38 4.56 17.77 -4.23
CA ILE A 38 5.20 16.44 -4.30
C ILE A 38 6.38 16.44 -5.28
N SER A 39 6.25 17.11 -6.42
CA SER A 39 7.35 17.27 -7.36
C SER A 39 8.53 18.06 -6.75
N GLU A 40 8.25 19.10 -5.95
CA GLU A 40 9.26 19.83 -5.20
C GLU A 40 9.92 18.98 -4.11
N VAL A 41 9.16 18.15 -3.37
CA VAL A 41 9.71 17.21 -2.38
C VAL A 41 10.73 16.28 -3.02
N LYS A 42 10.42 15.76 -4.21
CA LYS A 42 11.30 14.84 -4.94
C LYS A 42 12.56 15.52 -5.49
N ALA A 43 12.48 16.80 -5.82
CA ALA A 43 13.62 17.59 -6.31
C ALA A 43 14.46 18.22 -5.19
N GLU A 44 14.00 18.20 -3.93
CA GLU A 44 14.68 18.85 -2.82
C GLU A 44 15.90 18.05 -2.35
N THR A 45 17.00 18.75 -2.19
CA THR A 45 18.29 18.16 -1.78
C THR A 45 18.68 18.47 -0.33
N ASP A 46 18.02 19.45 0.28
CA ASP A 46 18.13 19.75 1.71
C ASP A 46 17.11 18.90 2.47
N PHE A 47 17.58 17.98 3.29
CA PHE A 47 16.71 17.02 3.97
C PHE A 47 15.72 17.68 4.95
N ALA A 48 16.11 18.74 5.64
CA ALA A 48 15.20 19.45 6.54
C ALA A 48 14.13 20.24 5.75
N ALA A 49 14.50 20.85 4.61
CA ALA A 49 13.52 21.49 3.73
C ALA A 49 12.58 20.46 3.08
N ARG A 50 13.08 19.28 2.75
CA ARG A 50 12.29 18.17 2.22
C ARG A 50 11.26 17.67 3.24
N GLU A 51 11.67 17.45 4.47
CA GLU A 51 10.80 17.05 5.59
C GLU A 51 9.68 18.07 5.82
N ALA A 52 10.02 19.37 5.86
CA ALA A 52 9.02 20.43 6.02
C ALA A 52 7.97 20.43 4.91
N LYS A 53 8.37 20.19 3.64
CA LYS A 53 7.45 20.07 2.49
C LYS A 53 6.58 18.83 2.59
N MET A 54 7.09 17.70 3.13
CA MET A 54 6.30 16.49 3.33
C MET A 54 5.24 16.70 4.42
N HIS A 55 5.53 17.43 5.50
CA HIS A 55 4.52 17.85 6.47
C HIS A 55 3.45 18.75 5.85
N GLU A 56 3.85 19.72 5.00
CA GLU A 56 2.88 20.54 4.25
C GLU A 56 1.98 19.71 3.34
N ALA A 57 2.53 18.67 2.70
CA ALA A 57 1.75 17.78 1.86
C ALA A 57 0.76 16.93 2.68
N GLU A 58 1.16 16.42 3.85
CA GLU A 58 0.25 15.70 4.75
C GLU A 58 -0.84 16.63 5.31
N ASP A 59 -0.49 17.90 5.66
CA ASP A 59 -1.46 18.92 6.08
C ASP A 59 -2.56 19.14 5.02
N ILE A 60 -2.17 19.30 3.75
CA ILE A 60 -3.10 19.45 2.63
C ILE A 60 -3.99 18.20 2.49
N LEU A 61 -3.39 17.02 2.51
CA LEU A 61 -4.09 15.74 2.37
C LEU A 61 -5.14 15.57 3.48
N MET A 62 -4.73 15.73 4.73
CA MET A 62 -5.60 15.52 5.89
C MET A 62 -6.70 16.58 6.00
N ALA A 63 -6.44 17.82 5.57
CA ALA A 63 -7.44 18.90 5.55
C ALA A 63 -8.62 18.59 4.62
N THR A 64 -8.46 17.74 3.62
CA THR A 64 -9.56 17.34 2.73
C THR A 64 -10.61 16.48 3.43
N GLY A 65 -10.26 15.79 4.52
CA GLY A 65 -11.08 14.77 5.17
C GLY A 65 -11.37 13.54 4.30
N ALA A 66 -10.80 13.46 3.11
CA ALA A 66 -11.06 12.34 2.18
C ALA A 66 -10.35 11.04 2.59
N ILE A 67 -9.32 11.15 3.41
CA ILE A 67 -8.62 10.03 4.03
C ILE A 67 -8.93 10.06 5.53
N VAL A 68 -9.48 8.99 6.05
CA VAL A 68 -9.88 8.85 7.45
C VAL A 68 -9.09 7.70 8.07
N PRO A 69 -7.92 7.96 8.67
CA PRO A 69 -7.14 6.97 9.39
C PRO A 69 -7.95 6.34 10.52
N ILE A 70 -7.86 5.02 10.65
CA ILE A 70 -8.56 4.26 11.70
C ILE A 70 -7.56 3.71 12.71
N TYR A 71 -6.57 2.92 12.24
CA TYR A 71 -5.49 2.42 13.09
C TYR A 71 -4.19 2.24 12.29
N TYR A 72 -3.06 2.20 12.98
CA TYR A 72 -1.79 1.81 12.39
C TYR A 72 -1.68 0.30 12.38
N TYR A 73 -1.20 -0.24 11.26
CA TYR A 73 -1.12 -1.68 11.04
C TYR A 73 -0.10 -2.34 11.96
N ASN A 74 -0.49 -3.49 12.44
CA ASN A 74 0.37 -4.64 12.63
C ASN A 74 -0.20 -5.82 11.84
N ASP A 75 0.63 -6.76 11.51
CA ASP A 75 0.28 -7.97 10.78
C ASP A 75 0.27 -9.16 11.75
N LEU A 76 -0.59 -10.13 11.51
CA LEU A 76 -0.63 -11.37 12.25
C LEU A 76 -0.47 -12.56 11.31
N TYR A 77 0.18 -13.60 11.78
CA TYR A 77 0.18 -14.88 11.09
C TYR A 77 0.25 -16.04 12.07
N MET A 78 -0.14 -17.23 11.63
CA MET A 78 0.10 -18.46 12.34
C MET A 78 1.06 -19.35 11.57
N GLN A 79 2.01 -19.94 12.28
CA GLN A 79 3.03 -20.83 11.74
C GLN A 79 3.18 -22.02 12.67
N LYS A 80 3.12 -23.25 12.12
CA LYS A 80 3.37 -24.48 12.88
C LYS A 80 4.78 -24.49 13.46
N GLU A 81 4.94 -25.00 14.68
CA GLU A 81 6.27 -25.16 15.31
C GLU A 81 7.25 -26.02 14.49
N THR A 82 6.75 -26.80 13.53
CA THR A 82 7.54 -27.60 12.60
C THR A 82 8.08 -26.80 11.42
N VAL A 83 7.66 -25.55 11.24
CA VAL A 83 8.09 -24.63 10.18
C VAL A 83 9.12 -23.67 10.74
N ASP A 84 10.20 -23.42 10.01
CA ASP A 84 11.25 -22.46 10.35
C ASP A 84 11.74 -21.73 9.10
N GLY A 85 12.41 -20.58 9.27
CA GLY A 85 13.05 -19.84 8.18
C GLY A 85 12.14 -18.98 7.31
N ILE A 86 10.83 -18.87 7.64
CA ILE A 86 9.99 -17.79 7.10
C ILE A 86 10.33 -16.51 7.85
N TYR A 87 10.48 -15.41 7.13
CA TYR A 87 10.61 -14.10 7.75
C TYR A 87 9.74 -13.06 7.02
N ALA A 88 9.35 -12.04 7.74
CA ALA A 88 8.58 -10.92 7.26
C ALA A 88 9.30 -9.60 7.56
N ASN A 89 8.90 -8.52 6.90
CA ASN A 89 9.48 -7.19 7.13
C ASN A 89 8.38 -6.16 7.45
N LEU A 90 8.79 -4.93 7.74
CA LEU A 90 7.88 -3.81 8.07
C LEU A 90 6.92 -3.43 6.93
N PHE A 91 7.18 -3.91 5.71
CA PHE A 91 6.38 -3.64 4.52
C PHE A 91 5.35 -4.75 4.23
N GLY A 92 5.16 -5.69 5.16
CA GLY A 92 4.23 -6.81 5.02
C GLY A 92 4.71 -7.94 4.10
N PHE A 93 5.92 -7.84 3.53
CA PHE A 93 6.43 -8.88 2.66
C PHE A 93 6.87 -10.11 3.45
N LYS A 94 6.49 -11.29 2.96
CA LYS A 94 6.84 -12.60 3.52
C LYS A 94 7.74 -13.35 2.56
N PHE A 95 8.83 -13.88 3.10
CA PHE A 95 9.89 -14.54 2.33
C PHE A 95 9.93 -16.02 2.68
N PHE A 96 9.75 -16.88 1.68
CA PHE A 96 9.66 -18.33 1.84
C PHE A 96 10.90 -19.07 1.35
N GLN A 97 11.87 -18.39 0.76
CA GLN A 97 13.02 -18.99 0.07
C GLN A 97 13.93 -19.85 0.98
N TYR A 98 13.99 -19.52 2.26
CA TYR A 98 14.79 -20.25 3.25
C TYR A 98 13.96 -21.07 4.22
N ALA A 99 12.65 -21.15 3.97
CA ALA A 99 11.75 -21.92 4.80
C ALA A 99 12.10 -23.41 4.80
N THR A 100 11.85 -24.05 5.94
CA THR A 100 11.97 -25.50 6.13
C THR A 100 10.76 -26.01 6.88
N VAL A 101 10.40 -27.27 6.62
CA VAL A 101 9.34 -27.98 7.34
C VAL A 101 9.90 -29.29 7.88
N GLU A 102 9.80 -29.55 9.18
CA GLU A 102 10.32 -30.77 9.79
C GLU A 102 9.63 -32.00 9.18
N GLY A 103 10.41 -32.87 8.55
CA GLY A 103 9.92 -34.12 7.95
C GLY A 103 9.20 -33.95 6.61
N SER A 104 9.21 -32.75 5.99
CA SER A 104 8.61 -32.48 4.67
C SER A 104 9.53 -31.61 3.82
N ASP A 105 9.39 -31.73 2.51
CA ASP A 105 9.97 -30.85 1.49
C ASP A 105 8.94 -29.88 0.90
N THR A 106 7.74 -29.84 1.49
CA THR A 106 6.60 -29.05 1.03
C THR A 106 6.10 -28.17 2.18
N LEU A 107 5.90 -26.89 1.94
CA LEU A 107 5.18 -25.95 2.80
C LEU A 107 3.78 -25.72 2.23
N ARG A 108 2.76 -25.98 3.03
CA ARG A 108 1.36 -25.76 2.68
C ARG A 108 0.87 -24.50 3.38
N LEU A 109 0.31 -23.56 2.65
CA LEU A 109 0.01 -22.26 3.19
C LEU A 109 -1.23 -21.62 2.56
N ASN A 110 -1.81 -20.66 3.30
CA ASN A 110 -2.68 -19.64 2.75
C ASN A 110 -2.01 -18.28 2.99
N LEU A 111 -2.00 -17.43 1.99
CA LEU A 111 -1.52 -16.06 2.06
C LEU A 111 -2.63 -15.07 1.70
N ALA A 112 -3.53 -15.46 0.81
CA ALA A 112 -4.68 -14.67 0.37
C ALA A 112 -5.65 -15.52 -0.46
N SER A 113 -6.60 -14.86 -1.09
CA SER A 113 -7.47 -15.43 -2.12
C SER A 113 -6.77 -15.44 -3.49
N GLU A 114 -7.52 -15.35 -4.57
CA GLU A 114 -6.98 -15.26 -5.93
C GLU A 114 -6.17 -13.97 -6.11
N PRO A 115 -4.90 -14.02 -6.55
CA PRO A 115 -4.12 -12.83 -6.83
C PRO A 115 -4.69 -12.07 -8.03
N ASP A 116 -4.60 -10.73 -8.00
CA ASP A 116 -5.01 -9.87 -9.11
C ASP A 116 -4.05 -10.00 -10.30
N HIS A 117 -2.75 -9.89 -10.04
CA HIS A 117 -1.67 -9.99 -11.04
C HIS A 117 -0.46 -10.72 -10.49
N LEU A 118 0.16 -11.58 -11.32
CA LEU A 118 1.47 -12.17 -11.05
C LEU A 118 2.61 -11.50 -11.85
N ASP A 119 2.28 -10.60 -12.76
CA ASP A 119 3.24 -9.70 -13.40
C ASP A 119 3.70 -8.65 -12.37
N PRO A 120 4.99 -8.60 -11.98
CA PRO A 120 5.46 -7.68 -10.95
C PRO A 120 5.21 -6.20 -11.25
N ALA A 121 5.13 -5.82 -12.53
CA ALA A 121 4.85 -4.44 -12.93
C ALA A 121 3.38 -4.04 -12.74
N LEU A 122 2.46 -5.00 -12.70
CA LEU A 122 1.01 -4.76 -12.63
C LEU A 122 0.43 -5.01 -11.24
N ASN A 123 1.14 -5.79 -10.40
CA ASN A 123 0.68 -6.06 -9.03
C ASN A 123 0.67 -4.79 -8.19
N SER A 124 -0.39 -4.61 -7.40
CA SER A 124 -0.52 -3.52 -6.43
C SER A 124 -1.02 -3.99 -5.05
N SER A 125 -0.86 -5.27 -4.73
CA SER A 125 -1.24 -5.86 -3.44
C SER A 125 -0.03 -6.48 -2.72
N VAL A 126 -0.06 -6.55 -1.38
CA VAL A 126 1.03 -7.12 -0.57
C VAL A 126 1.18 -8.62 -0.80
N ASP A 127 0.08 -9.36 -0.87
CA ASP A 127 0.05 -10.78 -1.17
C ASP A 127 0.61 -11.08 -2.57
N GLY A 128 0.23 -10.31 -3.58
CA GLY A 128 0.82 -10.41 -4.92
C GLY A 128 2.33 -10.07 -4.92
N ALA A 129 2.77 -9.12 -4.09
CA ALA A 129 4.20 -8.84 -3.90
C ALA A 129 4.95 -10.03 -3.29
N CYS A 130 4.37 -10.73 -2.31
CA CYS A 130 4.96 -11.96 -1.75
C CYS A 130 5.08 -13.07 -2.81
N LEU A 131 4.10 -13.22 -3.70
CA LEU A 131 4.14 -14.15 -4.82
C LEU A 131 5.18 -13.73 -5.88
N ALA A 132 5.33 -12.42 -6.13
CA ALA A 132 6.37 -11.88 -6.99
C ALA A 132 7.78 -12.16 -6.43
N ILE A 133 7.98 -12.01 -5.11
CA ILE A 133 9.24 -12.33 -4.42
C ILE A 133 9.55 -13.84 -4.51
N ALA A 134 8.54 -14.70 -4.44
CA ALA A 134 8.72 -16.13 -4.64
C ALA A 134 9.12 -16.49 -6.09
N SER A 135 8.65 -15.70 -7.08
CA SER A 135 8.80 -15.98 -8.52
C SER A 135 9.99 -15.27 -9.17
N PHE A 136 10.38 -14.11 -8.67
CA PHE A 136 11.38 -13.21 -9.28
C PHE A 136 12.38 -12.71 -8.23
N GLY A 137 13.29 -11.84 -8.63
CA GLY A 137 14.22 -11.16 -7.75
C GLY A 137 14.57 -9.77 -8.26
N GLY A 138 14.97 -8.92 -7.32
CA GLY A 138 15.42 -7.55 -7.58
C GLY A 138 16.93 -7.44 -7.69
N LEU A 139 17.42 -6.22 -7.92
CA LEU A 139 18.86 -5.96 -7.78
C LEU A 139 19.28 -6.09 -6.31
N TYR A 140 18.40 -5.73 -5.38
CA TYR A 140 18.54 -5.87 -3.93
C TYR A 140 17.33 -6.63 -3.35
N THR A 141 17.44 -7.10 -2.12
CA THR A 141 16.39 -7.73 -1.32
C THR A 141 16.61 -7.44 0.16
N TYR A 142 15.70 -7.89 1.02
CA TYR A 142 15.84 -7.77 2.47
C TYR A 142 16.30 -9.09 3.10
N ASP A 143 17.07 -9.00 4.18
CA ASP A 143 17.38 -10.15 5.04
C ASP A 143 16.33 -10.33 6.16
N ALA A 144 16.50 -11.35 6.99
CA ALA A 144 15.57 -11.65 8.09
C ALA A 144 15.57 -10.57 9.19
N GLU A 145 16.59 -9.74 9.28
CA GLU A 145 16.70 -8.60 10.18
C GLU A 145 16.13 -7.32 9.60
N GLY A 146 15.61 -7.37 8.35
CA GLY A 146 15.04 -6.22 7.64
C GLY A 146 16.06 -5.30 6.97
N ASN A 147 17.31 -5.71 6.86
CA ASN A 147 18.35 -4.92 6.20
C ASN A 147 18.38 -5.21 4.70
N LEU A 148 18.60 -4.17 3.90
CA LEU A 148 18.87 -4.30 2.47
C LEU A 148 20.20 -5.03 2.23
N LYS A 149 20.17 -6.00 1.33
CA LYS A 149 21.34 -6.74 0.86
C LYS A 149 21.32 -6.90 -0.67
N PRO A 150 22.51 -7.03 -1.31
CA PRO A 150 22.60 -7.39 -2.72
C PRO A 150 21.90 -8.72 -3.03
N ASP A 151 21.14 -8.73 -4.15
CA ASP A 151 20.49 -9.94 -4.69
C ASP A 151 21.03 -10.23 -6.11
N PHE A 152 20.34 -9.84 -7.19
CA PHE A 152 20.84 -10.05 -8.55
C PHE A 152 21.99 -9.09 -8.92
N ALA A 153 22.10 -7.94 -8.26
CA ALA A 153 23.33 -7.17 -8.27
C ALA A 153 24.29 -7.69 -7.17
N THR A 154 25.60 -7.48 -7.37
CA THR A 154 26.64 -7.73 -6.35
C THR A 154 27.01 -6.45 -5.58
N GLY A 155 26.60 -5.28 -6.09
CA GLY A 155 26.85 -3.98 -5.52
C GLY A 155 26.59 -2.89 -6.55
N TYR A 156 26.89 -1.65 -6.17
CA TYR A 156 26.73 -0.49 -7.03
C TYR A 156 27.85 0.54 -6.81
N GLU A 157 28.04 1.41 -7.79
CA GLU A 157 28.81 2.65 -7.69
C GLU A 157 27.84 3.81 -7.87
N MET A 158 28.04 4.88 -7.10
CA MET A 158 27.24 6.12 -7.19
C MET A 158 28.17 7.29 -7.52
N SER A 159 27.74 8.18 -8.42
CA SER A 159 28.43 9.42 -8.73
C SER A 159 28.49 10.35 -7.50
N GLU A 160 29.47 11.27 -7.47
CA GLU A 160 29.67 12.21 -6.35
C GLU A 160 28.46 13.13 -6.11
N ASP A 161 27.67 13.42 -7.14
CA ASP A 161 26.45 14.22 -7.07
C ASP A 161 25.19 13.41 -6.71
N GLY A 162 25.32 12.08 -6.56
CA GLY A 162 24.20 11.19 -6.22
C GLY A 162 23.19 10.96 -7.35
N LEU A 163 23.51 11.38 -8.59
CA LEU A 163 22.57 11.35 -9.72
C LEU A 163 22.74 10.13 -10.63
N THR A 164 23.83 9.39 -10.53
CA THR A 164 24.06 8.21 -11.37
C THR A 164 24.42 7.01 -10.51
N TYR A 165 23.66 5.94 -10.68
CA TYR A 165 23.95 4.64 -10.07
C TYR A 165 24.37 3.66 -11.16
N THR A 166 25.43 2.89 -10.92
CA THR A 166 25.86 1.79 -11.80
C THR A 166 25.89 0.50 -10.98
N PHE A 167 24.89 -0.35 -11.21
CA PHE A 167 24.77 -1.65 -10.54
C PHE A 167 25.59 -2.70 -11.31
N THR A 168 26.35 -3.51 -10.60
CA THR A 168 27.09 -4.65 -11.17
C THR A 168 26.29 -5.93 -10.99
N MET A 169 25.94 -6.58 -12.09
CA MET A 169 25.17 -7.82 -12.07
C MET A 169 25.98 -9.00 -11.54
N ARG A 170 25.31 -9.93 -10.89
CA ARG A 170 25.89 -11.23 -10.54
C ARG A 170 26.12 -12.03 -11.83
N GLU A 171 27.27 -12.70 -11.92
CA GLU A 171 27.58 -13.57 -13.06
C GLU A 171 26.73 -14.86 -13.03
N GLY A 172 26.31 -15.32 -14.20
CA GLY A 172 25.66 -16.62 -14.39
C GLY A 172 24.19 -16.67 -13.95
N LEU A 173 23.54 -15.52 -13.80
CA LEU A 173 22.09 -15.47 -13.56
C LEU A 173 21.32 -16.11 -14.72
N LYS A 174 20.26 -16.85 -14.36
CA LYS A 174 19.41 -17.58 -15.32
C LYS A 174 17.94 -17.35 -15.05
N TRP A 175 17.17 -17.35 -16.11
CA TRP A 175 15.75 -17.60 -16.08
C TRP A 175 15.45 -19.07 -15.80
N SER A 176 14.24 -19.41 -15.38
CA SER A 176 13.82 -20.80 -15.07
C SER A 176 13.87 -21.72 -16.28
N ASP A 177 13.80 -21.19 -17.49
CA ASP A 177 13.96 -21.94 -18.76
C ASP A 177 15.43 -22.15 -19.15
N GLY A 178 16.37 -21.60 -18.40
CA GLY A 178 17.82 -21.70 -18.61
C GLY A 178 18.43 -20.62 -19.48
N ALA A 179 17.65 -19.68 -20.00
CA ALA A 179 18.17 -18.50 -20.70
C ALA A 179 18.97 -17.61 -19.76
N ASP A 180 19.93 -16.83 -20.30
CA ASP A 180 20.70 -15.88 -19.50
C ASP A 180 19.83 -14.71 -19.06
N LEU A 181 19.95 -14.32 -17.78
CA LEU A 181 19.38 -13.09 -17.22
C LEU A 181 20.51 -12.08 -17.03
N THR A 182 20.32 -10.85 -17.51
CA THR A 182 21.35 -9.81 -17.56
C THR A 182 20.76 -8.43 -17.23
N ALA A 183 21.61 -7.41 -17.16
CA ALA A 183 21.15 -6.02 -17.02
C ALA A 183 20.18 -5.56 -18.12
N LYS A 184 20.20 -6.19 -19.30
CA LYS A 184 19.27 -5.87 -20.41
C LYS A 184 17.83 -6.21 -20.07
N ASP A 185 17.62 -7.25 -19.25
CA ASP A 185 16.28 -7.64 -18.79
C ASP A 185 15.71 -6.60 -17.82
N PHE A 186 16.54 -6.04 -16.95
CA PHE A 186 16.15 -4.92 -16.08
C PHE A 186 15.88 -3.63 -16.87
N GLU A 187 16.73 -3.29 -17.85
CA GLU A 187 16.50 -2.14 -18.74
C GLU A 187 15.15 -2.25 -19.45
N TYR A 188 14.84 -3.40 -20.03
CA TYR A 188 13.56 -3.67 -20.67
C TYR A 188 12.40 -3.53 -19.68
N SER A 189 12.50 -4.18 -18.53
CA SER A 189 11.42 -4.27 -17.56
C SER A 189 11.05 -2.91 -16.96
N TRP A 190 12.05 -2.08 -16.64
CA TRP A 190 11.79 -0.76 -16.08
C TRP A 190 11.20 0.20 -17.11
N LYS A 191 11.70 0.17 -18.36
CA LYS A 191 11.11 0.93 -19.47
C LYS A 191 9.66 0.51 -19.74
N ARG A 192 9.38 -0.78 -19.66
CA ARG A 192 8.02 -1.31 -19.78
C ARG A 192 7.13 -0.85 -18.61
N ALA A 193 7.57 -1.03 -17.35
CA ALA A 193 6.78 -0.66 -16.18
C ALA A 193 6.48 0.85 -16.10
N ALA A 194 7.41 1.70 -16.58
CA ALA A 194 7.22 3.15 -16.64
C ALA A 194 6.32 3.60 -17.80
N ALA A 195 6.21 2.79 -18.86
CA ALA A 195 5.48 3.17 -20.06
C ALA A 195 3.96 3.26 -19.83
N PRO A 196 3.29 4.32 -20.30
CA PRO A 196 1.84 4.49 -20.15
C PRO A 196 1.02 3.34 -20.74
N GLU A 197 1.54 2.67 -21.77
CA GLU A 197 0.88 1.55 -22.44
C GLU A 197 0.78 0.31 -21.55
N THR A 198 1.64 0.19 -20.54
CA THR A 198 1.58 -0.90 -19.57
C THR A 198 0.49 -0.67 -18.53
N ALA A 199 0.07 0.58 -18.33
CA ALA A 199 -0.92 0.98 -17.34
C ALA A 199 -0.61 0.46 -15.91
N ALA A 200 0.67 0.40 -15.55
CA ALA A 200 1.11 -0.04 -14.24
C ALA A 200 0.74 0.99 -13.16
N ASP A 201 0.06 0.54 -12.09
CA ASP A 201 -0.36 1.40 -10.98
C ASP A 201 0.83 2.08 -10.29
N TYR A 202 1.96 1.39 -10.23
CA TYR A 202 3.22 1.86 -9.65
C TYR A 202 4.16 2.55 -10.65
N SER A 203 3.70 2.89 -11.87
CA SER A 203 4.54 3.59 -12.87
C SER A 203 5.14 4.88 -12.32
N TYR A 204 4.44 5.59 -11.43
CA TYR A 204 4.91 6.83 -10.81
C TYR A 204 6.20 6.67 -9.97
N MET A 205 6.51 5.47 -9.48
CA MET A 205 7.76 5.22 -8.73
C MET A 205 9.02 5.39 -9.59
N PHE A 206 8.88 5.31 -10.91
CA PHE A 206 9.98 5.55 -11.85
C PHE A 206 10.19 7.03 -12.18
N ASN A 207 9.34 7.94 -11.71
CA ASN A 207 9.37 9.36 -12.10
C ASN A 207 10.60 10.14 -11.60
N GLY A 208 11.36 9.62 -10.63
CA GLY A 208 12.67 10.13 -10.21
C GLY A 208 13.80 9.77 -11.18
N ILE A 209 13.57 8.82 -12.10
CA ILE A 209 14.52 8.45 -13.14
C ILE A 209 14.35 9.39 -14.33
N LYS A 210 15.44 9.99 -14.78
CA LYS A 210 15.46 10.94 -15.87
C LYS A 210 14.81 10.37 -17.14
N GLY A 211 14.00 11.21 -17.81
CA GLY A 211 13.32 10.84 -19.05
C GLY A 211 12.01 10.07 -18.87
N TYR A 212 11.53 9.89 -17.62
CA TYR A 212 10.20 9.32 -17.36
C TYR A 212 9.11 10.11 -18.09
N PRO A 213 8.04 9.46 -18.59
CA PRO A 213 7.81 8.01 -18.61
C PRO A 213 8.36 7.31 -19.87
N SER A 214 8.67 8.02 -20.93
CA SER A 214 8.83 7.42 -22.28
C SER A 214 10.28 7.18 -22.71
N ASP A 215 11.25 7.87 -22.10
CA ASP A 215 12.68 7.79 -22.48
C ASP A 215 13.55 7.60 -21.23
N LEU A 216 13.18 6.61 -20.41
CA LEU A 216 13.79 6.34 -19.13
C LEU A 216 15.31 6.12 -19.27
N ALA A 217 16.10 6.93 -18.55
CA ALA A 217 17.56 6.87 -18.57
C ALA A 217 18.11 5.69 -17.77
N VAL A 218 17.76 4.50 -18.22
CA VAL A 218 18.24 3.21 -17.75
C VAL A 218 18.92 2.50 -18.91
N THR A 219 20.19 2.13 -18.75
CA THR A 219 20.98 1.58 -19.83
C THR A 219 21.84 0.40 -19.34
N ALA A 220 21.67 -0.75 -19.97
CA ALA A 220 22.55 -1.90 -19.77
C ALA A 220 23.83 -1.76 -20.60
N SER A 221 24.95 -2.23 -20.07
CA SER A 221 26.20 -2.40 -20.84
C SER A 221 26.00 -3.39 -22.00
N GLU A 222 26.83 -3.29 -23.03
CA GLU A 222 26.74 -4.15 -24.22
C GLU A 222 26.81 -5.64 -23.88
N ASP A 223 27.64 -6.01 -22.91
CA ASP A 223 27.80 -7.37 -22.38
C ASP A 223 26.75 -7.76 -21.33
N GLY A 224 25.88 -6.83 -20.92
CA GLY A 224 24.82 -7.05 -19.92
C GLY A 224 25.34 -7.17 -18.47
N ALA A 225 26.59 -6.81 -18.21
CA ALA A 225 27.20 -6.95 -16.88
C ALA A 225 26.85 -5.81 -15.92
N THR A 226 26.48 -4.64 -16.42
CA THR A 226 26.12 -3.49 -15.58
C THR A 226 24.84 -2.80 -16.05
N LEU A 227 24.11 -2.23 -15.09
CA LEU A 227 22.94 -1.39 -15.31
C LEU A 227 23.25 0.02 -14.80
N THR A 228 23.18 1.03 -15.67
CA THR A 228 23.37 2.43 -15.30
C THR A 228 22.01 3.14 -15.28
N VAL A 229 21.75 3.88 -14.21
CA VAL A 229 20.51 4.62 -13.97
C VAL A 229 20.86 6.08 -13.71
N GLU A 230 20.26 7.02 -14.44
CA GLU A 230 20.41 8.46 -14.21
C GLU A 230 19.14 9.01 -13.57
N LEU A 231 19.31 9.78 -12.49
CA LEU A 231 18.23 10.41 -11.73
C LEU A 231 18.12 11.91 -12.04
N ASP A 232 16.94 12.49 -11.84
CA ASP A 232 16.71 13.93 -11.91
C ASP A 232 17.14 14.64 -10.61
N ALA A 233 17.08 13.94 -9.46
CA ALA A 233 17.52 14.41 -8.15
C ALA A 233 18.08 13.23 -7.31
N PRO A 234 18.91 13.49 -6.27
CA PRO A 234 19.37 12.43 -5.36
C PRO A 234 18.18 11.74 -4.68
N CYS A 235 18.19 10.40 -4.64
CA CYS A 235 17.14 9.59 -4.07
C CYS A 235 17.66 8.79 -2.85
N ALA A 236 17.19 9.13 -1.65
CA ALA A 236 17.64 8.50 -0.40
C ALA A 236 17.20 7.04 -0.27
N TYR A 237 16.07 6.67 -0.90
CA TYR A 237 15.44 5.34 -0.87
C TYR A 237 15.69 4.52 -2.14
N MET A 238 16.69 4.90 -2.96
CA MET A 238 16.97 4.22 -4.24
C MET A 238 17.21 2.72 -4.08
N LEU A 239 17.86 2.27 -3.01
CA LEU A 239 18.14 0.84 -2.81
C LEU A 239 16.89 0.08 -2.36
N ASP A 240 15.97 0.72 -1.65
CA ASP A 240 14.67 0.13 -1.30
C ASP A 240 13.85 -0.14 -2.57
N LEU A 241 13.84 0.81 -3.53
CA LEU A 241 13.20 0.60 -4.83
C LEU A 241 13.79 -0.61 -5.58
N MET A 242 15.10 -0.87 -5.43
CA MET A 242 15.75 -2.03 -6.04
C MET A 242 15.29 -3.38 -5.45
N ALA A 243 14.69 -3.36 -4.27
CA ALA A 243 14.11 -4.53 -3.61
C ALA A 243 12.59 -4.63 -3.80
N PHE A 244 11.95 -3.60 -4.35
CA PHE A 244 10.51 -3.57 -4.54
C PHE A 244 10.08 -4.27 -5.84
N PRO A 245 9.02 -5.11 -5.82
CA PRO A 245 8.65 -5.95 -6.96
C PRO A 245 8.43 -5.24 -8.30
N ALA A 246 7.90 -4.01 -8.31
CA ALA A 246 7.72 -3.26 -9.57
C ALA A 246 9.03 -3.03 -10.35
N PHE A 247 10.19 -3.11 -9.67
CA PHE A 247 11.53 -2.99 -10.25
C PHE A 247 12.17 -4.35 -10.60
N TYR A 248 11.44 -5.47 -10.45
CA TYR A 248 11.96 -6.79 -10.83
C TYR A 248 12.02 -6.96 -12.35
N ALA A 249 12.98 -7.76 -12.80
CA ALA A 249 13.07 -8.10 -14.21
C ALA A 249 12.00 -9.11 -14.62
N VAL A 250 11.40 -8.91 -15.80
CA VAL A 250 10.50 -9.85 -16.47
C VAL A 250 11.08 -10.29 -17.82
N PRO A 251 10.80 -11.53 -18.29
CA PRO A 251 11.41 -12.07 -19.48
C PRO A 251 10.76 -11.48 -20.75
N GLN A 252 11.43 -10.57 -21.44
CA GLN A 252 10.91 -9.87 -22.64
C GLN A 252 10.29 -10.84 -23.65
N GLN A 253 10.96 -11.96 -23.93
CA GLN A 253 10.46 -12.92 -24.94
C GLN A 253 9.15 -13.59 -24.51
N ALA A 254 8.94 -13.82 -23.23
CA ALA A 254 7.70 -14.37 -22.71
C ALA A 254 6.56 -13.34 -22.77
N VAL A 255 6.84 -12.10 -22.36
CA VAL A 255 5.88 -10.99 -22.43
C VAL A 255 5.44 -10.73 -23.87
N GLU A 256 6.38 -10.44 -24.77
CA GLU A 256 6.11 -10.08 -26.16
C GLU A 256 5.72 -11.28 -27.05
N GLY A 257 5.94 -12.50 -26.56
CA GLY A 257 5.56 -13.73 -27.25
C GLY A 257 4.05 -14.01 -27.26
N ILE A 258 3.28 -13.32 -26.40
CA ILE A 258 1.82 -13.45 -26.35
C ILE A 258 1.17 -12.56 -27.40
N GLU A 259 0.26 -13.12 -28.21
CA GLU A 259 -0.53 -12.36 -29.18
C GLU A 259 -1.41 -11.33 -28.41
N GLY A 260 -1.34 -10.05 -28.78
CA GLY A 260 -2.10 -8.98 -28.13
C GLY A 260 -1.50 -8.51 -26.79
N TRP A 261 -0.23 -8.74 -26.55
CA TRP A 261 0.43 -8.32 -25.31
C TRP A 261 0.39 -6.80 -25.07
N GLN A 262 0.31 -5.98 -26.11
CA GLN A 262 0.19 -4.53 -25.94
C GLN A 262 -1.17 -4.11 -25.39
N GLU A 263 -2.23 -4.83 -25.74
CA GLU A 263 -3.59 -4.58 -25.24
C GLU A 263 -3.86 -5.26 -23.87
N ASN A 264 -3.10 -6.31 -23.56
CA ASN A 264 -3.14 -7.02 -22.27
C ASN A 264 -1.72 -7.34 -21.79
N PRO A 265 -1.02 -6.37 -21.18
CA PRO A 265 0.38 -6.52 -20.79
C PRO A 265 0.66 -7.66 -19.80
N GLY A 266 -0.31 -8.02 -18.95
CA GLY A 266 -0.19 -9.08 -17.94
C GLY A 266 -0.47 -10.50 -18.46
N ALA A 267 -0.94 -10.66 -19.71
CA ALA A 267 -1.42 -11.95 -20.23
C ALA A 267 -0.39 -13.09 -20.15
N TRP A 268 0.90 -12.77 -20.16
CA TRP A 268 1.99 -13.74 -20.09
C TRP A 268 2.09 -14.49 -18.76
N ALA A 269 1.54 -13.93 -17.68
CA ALA A 269 1.59 -14.46 -16.32
C ALA A 269 0.21 -14.80 -15.74
N ASN A 270 -0.83 -14.97 -16.58
CA ASN A 270 -2.19 -15.28 -16.15
C ASN A 270 -2.44 -16.80 -15.96
N GLU A 271 -1.46 -17.63 -16.27
CA GLU A 271 -1.55 -19.08 -16.14
C GLU A 271 -0.22 -19.64 -15.62
N ALA A 272 -0.27 -20.83 -15.02
CA ALA A 272 0.94 -21.52 -14.57
C ALA A 272 1.91 -21.82 -15.72
N GLY A 273 3.21 -21.88 -15.39
CA GLY A 273 4.26 -22.24 -16.34
C GLY A 273 4.96 -21.06 -17.00
N PHE A 274 4.67 -19.83 -16.58
CA PHE A 274 5.44 -18.68 -17.04
C PHE A 274 6.89 -18.71 -16.53
N VAL A 275 7.77 -18.06 -17.28
CA VAL A 275 9.22 -18.00 -16.96
C VAL A 275 9.47 -17.10 -15.76
N THR A 276 10.23 -17.59 -14.79
CA THR A 276 10.57 -16.90 -13.53
C THR A 276 12.08 -16.78 -13.36
N SER A 277 12.54 -16.00 -12.38
CA SER A 277 13.96 -15.87 -12.04
C SER A 277 14.27 -16.13 -10.57
N GLY A 278 13.25 -16.19 -9.72
CA GLY A 278 13.34 -16.34 -8.28
C GLY A 278 13.49 -17.79 -7.82
N PRO A 279 13.34 -18.02 -6.51
CA PRO A 279 13.55 -19.34 -5.88
C PRO A 279 12.54 -20.41 -6.31
N PHE A 280 11.34 -20.00 -6.75
CA PHE A 280 10.28 -20.94 -7.14
C PHE A 280 9.68 -20.55 -8.50
N THR A 281 9.00 -21.53 -9.13
CA THR A 281 8.26 -21.37 -10.39
C THR A 281 6.86 -21.89 -10.20
N LEU A 282 5.84 -21.14 -10.59
CA LEU A 282 4.44 -21.58 -10.57
C LEU A 282 4.23 -22.68 -11.61
N THR A 283 3.89 -23.90 -11.16
CA THR A 283 3.76 -25.08 -12.01
C THR A 283 2.33 -25.59 -12.15
N ASP A 284 1.46 -25.21 -11.23
CA ASP A 284 0.03 -25.53 -11.29
C ASP A 284 -0.78 -24.38 -10.69
N TRP A 285 -1.89 -24.03 -11.32
CA TRP A 285 -2.82 -23.00 -10.86
C TRP A 285 -4.25 -23.40 -11.19
N THR A 286 -5.00 -23.75 -10.16
CA THR A 286 -6.45 -23.92 -10.24
C THR A 286 -7.07 -22.64 -9.68
N HIS A 287 -7.53 -21.76 -10.58
CA HIS A 287 -8.06 -20.45 -10.22
C HIS A 287 -9.13 -20.53 -9.13
N ASN A 288 -9.03 -19.64 -8.14
CA ASN A 288 -9.89 -19.58 -6.95
C ASN A 288 -9.85 -20.84 -6.04
N GLU A 289 -8.87 -21.72 -6.23
CA GLU A 289 -8.74 -22.94 -5.42
C GLU A 289 -7.32 -23.12 -4.88
N SER A 290 -6.31 -23.20 -5.76
CA SER A 290 -4.94 -23.52 -5.33
C SER A 290 -3.87 -23.10 -6.32
N MET A 291 -2.66 -22.87 -5.80
CA MET A 291 -1.44 -22.68 -6.60
C MET A 291 -0.33 -23.58 -6.09
N VAL A 292 0.47 -24.14 -7.00
CA VAL A 292 1.65 -24.93 -6.65
C VAL A 292 2.89 -24.31 -7.28
N TYR A 293 3.79 -23.92 -6.43
CA TYR A 293 5.13 -23.47 -6.81
C TYR A 293 6.13 -24.59 -6.57
N THR A 294 7.03 -24.82 -7.52
CA THR A 294 8.13 -25.78 -7.39
C THR A 294 9.48 -25.06 -7.41
N LYS A 295 10.44 -25.60 -6.69
CA LYS A 295 11.79 -25.08 -6.64
C LYS A 295 12.38 -24.85 -8.03
N ASN A 296 12.91 -23.64 -8.25
CA ASN A 296 13.62 -23.29 -9.48
C ASN A 296 15.10 -23.75 -9.41
N PRO A 297 15.52 -24.79 -10.13
CA PRO A 297 16.90 -25.26 -10.08
C PRO A 297 17.91 -24.29 -10.72
N ASN A 298 17.43 -23.32 -11.49
CA ASN A 298 18.25 -22.30 -12.15
C ASN A 298 18.39 -21.02 -11.32
N TYR A 299 17.72 -20.92 -10.16
CA TYR A 299 17.90 -19.81 -9.23
C TYR A 299 19.36 -19.77 -8.72
N TYR A 300 19.97 -18.60 -8.68
CA TYR A 300 21.39 -18.49 -8.35
C TYR A 300 21.74 -19.03 -6.96
N ASP A 301 20.80 -18.99 -6.02
CA ASP A 301 20.96 -19.47 -4.64
C ASP A 301 20.15 -20.76 -4.37
N ALA A 302 19.89 -21.56 -5.41
CA ALA A 302 19.07 -22.78 -5.31
C ALA A 302 19.61 -23.79 -4.28
N GLU A 303 20.92 -23.78 -3.97
CA GLU A 303 21.50 -24.67 -2.96
C GLU A 303 20.96 -24.40 -1.55
N ASN A 304 20.58 -23.16 -1.27
CA ASN A 304 20.03 -22.73 0.02
C ASN A 304 18.51 -22.86 0.10
N VAL A 305 17.79 -22.96 -1.00
CA VAL A 305 16.36 -23.28 -1.03
C VAL A 305 16.16 -24.75 -0.64
N LYS A 306 15.49 -25.01 0.49
CA LYS A 306 15.35 -26.36 1.07
C LYS A 306 14.07 -27.05 0.68
N LEU A 307 13.01 -26.27 0.47
CA LEU A 307 11.72 -26.80 0.04
C LEU A 307 11.72 -27.12 -1.45
N GLU A 308 11.07 -28.21 -1.82
CA GLU A 308 10.80 -28.55 -3.22
C GLU A 308 9.49 -27.92 -3.71
N LYS A 309 8.57 -27.58 -2.76
CA LYS A 309 7.25 -27.03 -3.10
C LYS A 309 6.74 -26.03 -2.08
N LEU A 310 5.96 -25.05 -2.60
CA LEU A 310 4.98 -24.26 -1.85
C LEU A 310 3.60 -24.61 -2.42
N GLU A 311 2.65 -25.00 -1.57
CA GLU A 311 1.28 -25.33 -1.96
C GLU A 311 0.33 -24.32 -1.29
N PHE A 312 -0.23 -23.41 -2.08
CA PHE A 312 -1.14 -22.37 -1.61
C PHE A 312 -2.60 -22.85 -1.73
N MET A 313 -3.34 -22.74 -0.63
CA MET A 313 -4.78 -22.73 -0.62
C MET A 313 -5.24 -21.29 -0.90
N LEU A 314 -6.05 -21.07 -1.92
CA LEU A 314 -6.62 -19.75 -2.23
C LEU A 314 -7.99 -19.64 -1.56
N SER A 315 -8.12 -18.75 -0.58
CA SER A 315 -9.37 -18.54 0.15
C SER A 315 -9.34 -17.18 0.84
N ALA A 316 -10.50 -16.53 0.91
CA ALA A 316 -10.76 -15.33 1.73
C ALA A 316 -11.63 -15.66 2.97
N ASP A 317 -12.01 -16.92 3.17
CA ASP A 317 -12.82 -17.34 4.31
C ASP A 317 -11.92 -17.69 5.51
N ASP A 318 -11.76 -16.74 6.44
CA ASP A 318 -10.92 -16.88 7.64
C ASP A 318 -11.28 -18.13 8.46
N THR A 319 -12.57 -18.52 8.50
CA THR A 319 -13.03 -19.71 9.22
C THR A 319 -12.54 -20.98 8.53
N ALA A 320 -12.62 -21.05 7.21
CA ALA A 320 -12.13 -22.19 6.43
C ALA A 320 -10.60 -22.29 6.49
N ILE A 321 -9.89 -21.17 6.38
CA ILE A 321 -8.43 -21.09 6.49
C ILE A 321 -7.97 -21.59 7.86
N TYR A 322 -8.56 -21.08 8.94
CA TYR A 322 -8.21 -21.48 10.31
C TYR A 322 -8.56 -22.94 10.59
N ALA A 323 -9.69 -23.44 10.07
CA ALA A 323 -10.05 -24.86 10.20
C ALA A 323 -9.04 -25.76 9.49
N ALA A 324 -8.56 -25.40 8.29
CA ALA A 324 -7.51 -26.13 7.59
C ALA A 324 -6.18 -26.14 8.38
N TYR A 325 -5.83 -25.00 9.00
CA TYR A 325 -4.66 -24.91 9.87
C TYR A 325 -4.79 -25.83 11.11
N GLN A 326 -5.93 -25.81 11.77
CA GLN A 326 -6.19 -26.69 12.92
C GLN A 326 -6.17 -28.17 12.54
N ALA A 327 -6.68 -28.53 11.35
CA ALA A 327 -6.64 -29.89 10.84
C ALA A 327 -5.23 -30.37 10.45
N GLY A 328 -4.28 -29.43 10.27
CA GLY A 328 -2.95 -29.72 9.76
C GLY A 328 -2.90 -29.87 8.24
N ASP A 329 -3.89 -29.33 7.53
CA ASP A 329 -3.91 -29.29 6.06
C ASP A 329 -3.03 -28.16 5.50
N VAL A 330 -2.83 -27.08 6.28
CA VAL A 330 -1.88 -26.00 6.01
C VAL A 330 -0.96 -25.77 7.21
N ASP A 331 0.25 -25.30 6.94
CA ASP A 331 1.32 -25.13 7.92
C ASP A 331 1.55 -23.65 8.28
N PHE A 332 1.11 -22.73 7.44
CA PHE A 332 1.19 -21.27 7.59
C PHE A 332 -0.10 -20.61 7.08
N ILE A 333 -0.60 -19.63 7.84
CA ILE A 333 -1.73 -18.76 7.45
C ILE A 333 -1.47 -17.35 7.94
N ASP A 334 -1.89 -16.33 7.21
CA ASP A 334 -1.77 -14.92 7.59
C ASP A 334 -3.11 -14.26 7.92
N SER A 335 -4.13 -15.06 8.18
CA SER A 335 -5.41 -14.59 8.71
C SER A 335 -6.00 -15.60 9.68
N VAL A 336 -6.77 -15.12 10.65
CA VAL A 336 -7.57 -15.93 11.59
C VAL A 336 -8.91 -15.25 11.82
N PRO A 337 -9.98 -16.02 12.16
CA PRO A 337 -11.24 -15.40 12.55
C PRO A 337 -11.07 -14.46 13.74
N THR A 338 -11.70 -13.29 13.67
CA THR A 338 -11.63 -12.26 14.71
C THR A 338 -11.96 -12.82 16.11
N ASP A 339 -12.92 -13.71 16.20
CA ASP A 339 -13.37 -14.33 17.47
C ASP A 339 -12.28 -15.22 18.11
N GLU A 340 -11.31 -15.68 17.35
CA GLU A 340 -10.24 -16.58 17.83
C GLU A 340 -8.99 -15.82 18.30
N ILE A 341 -8.80 -14.57 17.91
CA ILE A 341 -7.57 -13.80 18.20
C ILE A 341 -7.25 -13.79 19.70
N GLN A 342 -8.24 -13.52 20.56
CA GLN A 342 -8.03 -13.48 22.02
C GLN A 342 -7.59 -14.83 22.59
N ASN A 343 -8.03 -15.95 21.99
CA ASN A 343 -7.66 -17.30 22.41
C ASN A 343 -6.25 -17.68 21.93
N LEU A 344 -5.74 -16.97 20.91
CA LEU A 344 -4.47 -17.29 20.25
C LEU A 344 -3.27 -16.51 20.79
N LYS A 345 -3.47 -15.42 21.52
CA LYS A 345 -2.40 -14.53 21.99
C LYS A 345 -1.25 -15.23 22.75
N ASP A 346 -1.58 -16.26 23.51
CA ASP A 346 -0.60 -17.06 24.27
C ASP A 346 -0.13 -18.32 23.50
N ASN A 347 -0.59 -18.54 22.26
CA ASN A 347 -0.20 -19.66 21.43
C ASN A 347 1.19 -19.38 20.81
N PRO A 348 2.21 -20.26 20.99
CA PRO A 348 3.53 -20.05 20.39
C PRO A 348 3.52 -20.06 18.86
N GLU A 349 2.48 -20.59 18.20
CA GLU A 349 2.28 -20.56 16.76
C GLU A 349 1.68 -19.24 16.26
N PHE A 350 1.22 -18.33 17.15
CA PHE A 350 0.64 -17.03 16.80
C PHE A 350 1.70 -15.95 16.88
N HIS A 351 1.86 -15.17 15.81
CA HIS A 351 2.88 -14.13 15.69
C HIS A 351 2.24 -12.79 15.31
N LEU A 352 2.75 -11.72 15.90
CA LEU A 352 2.45 -10.34 15.54
C LEU A 352 3.72 -9.65 15.02
N ILE A 353 3.58 -8.85 13.97
CA ILE A 353 4.66 -8.07 13.36
C ILE A 353 4.18 -6.64 13.21
N ASP A 354 5.01 -5.68 13.60
CA ASP A 354 4.74 -4.27 13.32
C ASP A 354 4.90 -4.00 11.81
N ASN A 355 3.98 -3.21 11.25
CA ASN A 355 4.07 -2.71 9.88
C ASN A 355 4.12 -1.19 9.84
N LEU A 356 4.78 -0.64 8.84
CA LEU A 356 4.69 0.78 8.51
C LEU A 356 3.48 1.01 7.62
N GLY A 357 2.29 1.12 8.22
CA GLY A 357 1.08 1.26 7.43
C GLY A 357 -0.11 1.80 8.22
N THR A 358 -1.12 2.22 7.49
CA THR A 358 -2.34 2.80 8.03
C THR A 358 -3.56 2.16 7.38
N TYR A 359 -4.46 1.62 8.21
CA TYR A 359 -5.81 1.25 7.80
C TYR A 359 -6.67 2.51 7.83
N TYR A 360 -7.39 2.77 6.76
CA TYR A 360 -8.21 3.98 6.64
C TYR A 360 -9.49 3.75 5.85
N VAL A 361 -10.42 4.65 6.03
CA VAL A 361 -11.59 4.81 5.17
C VAL A 361 -11.31 5.93 4.19
N CYS A 362 -11.68 5.77 2.93
CA CYS A 362 -11.53 6.81 1.92
C CYS A 362 -12.86 7.17 1.28
N PHE A 363 -12.98 8.45 0.93
CA PHE A 363 -14.11 9.00 0.21
C PHE A 363 -13.72 9.26 -1.24
N ASN A 364 -14.53 8.80 -2.19
CA ASN A 364 -14.40 9.27 -3.56
C ASN A 364 -14.82 10.75 -3.62
N VAL A 365 -13.87 11.66 -3.88
CA VAL A 365 -14.16 13.11 -3.90
C VAL A 365 -15.13 13.51 -5.02
N LYS A 366 -15.32 12.64 -6.02
CA LYS A 366 -16.26 12.82 -7.14
C LYS A 366 -17.64 12.21 -6.91
N SER A 367 -17.87 11.58 -5.73
CA SER A 367 -19.15 10.95 -5.43
C SER A 367 -20.29 11.96 -5.42
N ASP A 368 -21.45 11.54 -5.92
CA ASP A 368 -22.71 12.28 -5.83
C ASP A 368 -23.14 12.57 -4.37
N LEU A 369 -22.52 11.89 -3.38
CA LEU A 369 -22.70 12.19 -1.95
C LEU A 369 -22.41 13.67 -1.63
N PHE A 370 -21.51 14.30 -2.36
CA PHE A 370 -21.10 15.70 -2.18
C PHE A 370 -21.74 16.65 -3.19
N ALA A 371 -22.73 16.19 -3.96
CA ALA A 371 -23.38 17.01 -4.98
C ALA A 371 -23.98 18.29 -4.40
N GLY A 372 -23.67 19.43 -5.01
CA GLY A 372 -24.15 20.75 -4.60
C GLY A 372 -23.46 21.32 -3.35
N LYS A 373 -22.37 20.73 -2.88
CA LYS A 373 -21.51 21.27 -1.84
C LYS A 373 -20.34 22.06 -2.43
N THR A 374 -19.84 23.06 -1.71
CA THR A 374 -18.53 23.64 -2.00
C THR A 374 -17.42 22.70 -1.52
N VAL A 375 -16.16 22.97 -1.90
CA VAL A 375 -14.98 22.22 -1.44
C VAL A 375 -14.93 22.18 0.09
N GLU A 376 -15.14 23.32 0.75
CA GLU A 376 -15.10 23.44 2.20
C GLU A 376 -16.25 22.66 2.86
N GLN A 377 -17.45 22.72 2.28
CA GLN A 377 -18.60 21.97 2.78
C GLN A 377 -18.42 20.46 2.64
N ALA A 378 -17.84 20.00 1.53
CA ALA A 378 -17.54 18.60 1.33
C ALA A 378 -16.44 18.12 2.29
N ALA A 379 -15.40 18.91 2.51
CA ALA A 379 -14.36 18.62 3.50
C ALA A 379 -14.93 18.57 4.92
N ALA A 380 -15.76 19.55 5.30
CA ALA A 380 -16.42 19.58 6.61
C ALA A 380 -17.29 18.34 6.83
N MET A 381 -18.03 17.90 5.78
CA MET A 381 -18.85 16.68 5.83
C MET A 381 -17.98 15.43 6.06
N ARG A 382 -16.87 15.27 5.34
CA ARG A 382 -15.96 14.12 5.51
C ARG A 382 -15.28 14.12 6.88
N LEU A 383 -14.78 15.27 7.33
CA LEU A 383 -14.19 15.42 8.67
C LEU A 383 -15.20 15.13 9.79
N ALA A 384 -16.46 15.54 9.61
CA ALA A 384 -17.53 15.22 10.56
C ALA A 384 -17.75 13.70 10.67
N LEU A 385 -17.81 12.99 9.53
CA LEU A 385 -17.96 11.54 9.53
C LEU A 385 -16.77 10.85 10.22
N SER A 386 -15.54 11.36 10.03
CA SER A 386 -14.35 10.87 10.73
C SER A 386 -14.44 11.01 12.26
N LYS A 387 -15.02 12.13 12.76
CA LYS A 387 -15.18 12.39 14.20
C LYS A 387 -16.19 11.48 14.90
N LEU A 388 -17.07 10.85 14.15
CA LEU A 388 -18.11 9.94 14.67
C LEU A 388 -17.60 8.51 14.84
N ILE A 389 -16.46 8.12 14.26
CA ILE A 389 -15.94 6.76 14.28
C ILE A 389 -15.21 6.49 15.59
N ASP A 390 -15.66 5.46 16.31
CA ASP A 390 -15.02 4.97 17.53
C ASP A 390 -13.86 4.01 17.19
N ARG A 391 -12.67 4.58 17.04
CA ARG A 391 -11.45 3.85 16.66
C ARG A 391 -11.01 2.86 17.73
N GLU A 392 -11.11 3.23 19.01
CA GLU A 392 -10.74 2.37 20.12
C GLU A 392 -11.65 1.16 20.20
N TYR A 393 -12.97 1.35 20.04
CA TYR A 393 -13.92 0.24 19.99
C TYR A 393 -13.62 -0.72 18.82
N ILE A 394 -13.30 -0.21 17.63
CA ILE A 394 -12.92 -1.03 16.47
C ILE A 394 -11.66 -1.85 16.78
N ILE A 395 -10.65 -1.24 17.36
CA ILE A 395 -9.39 -1.90 17.72
C ILE A 395 -9.65 -2.99 18.77
N ASP A 396 -10.40 -2.66 19.82
CA ASP A 396 -10.63 -3.57 20.95
C ASP A 396 -11.53 -4.76 20.60
N THR A 397 -12.47 -4.58 19.68
CA THR A 397 -13.48 -5.59 19.36
C THR A 397 -13.21 -6.34 18.06
N VAL A 398 -12.58 -5.71 17.08
CA VAL A 398 -12.28 -6.30 15.77
C VAL A 398 -10.78 -6.53 15.60
N GLY A 399 -9.96 -5.51 15.75
CA GLY A 399 -8.51 -5.59 15.55
C GLY A 399 -7.84 -6.57 16.50
N GLN A 400 -8.01 -6.34 17.79
CA GLN A 400 -7.58 -7.19 18.92
C GLN A 400 -6.08 -7.54 18.99
N CYS A 401 -5.26 -6.97 18.11
CA CYS A 401 -3.83 -7.24 17.94
C CYS A 401 -2.95 -6.08 18.38
N GLU A 402 -3.37 -5.32 19.39
CA GLU A 402 -2.59 -4.19 19.95
C GLU A 402 -2.34 -3.06 18.96
N GLN A 403 -3.18 -2.94 17.92
CA GLN A 403 -3.14 -1.80 17.00
C GLN A 403 -3.30 -0.50 17.79
N LYS A 404 -2.71 0.57 17.27
CA LYS A 404 -2.89 1.91 17.82
C LYS A 404 -3.87 2.71 16.96
N PRO A 405 -4.78 3.51 17.57
CA PRO A 405 -5.65 4.38 16.80
C PRO A 405 -4.83 5.38 15.98
N ALA A 406 -5.27 5.64 14.76
CA ALA A 406 -4.56 6.53 13.84
C ALA A 406 -5.25 7.90 13.74
N ASN A 407 -4.46 8.96 13.78
CA ASN A 407 -4.88 10.35 13.68
C ASN A 407 -4.05 11.17 12.67
N ALA A 408 -3.24 10.48 11.88
CA ALA A 408 -2.47 10.98 10.75
C ALA A 408 -2.39 9.86 9.70
N PHE A 409 -2.11 10.20 8.44
CA PHE A 409 -1.99 9.18 7.40
C PHE A 409 -0.62 8.50 7.44
N ILE A 410 0.45 9.27 7.68
CA ILE A 410 1.78 8.69 7.82
C ILE A 410 1.89 7.98 9.18
N PRO A 411 2.29 6.68 9.20
CA PRO A 411 2.30 5.87 10.42
C PRO A 411 3.43 6.24 11.37
N GLU A 412 3.24 5.85 12.64
CA GLU A 412 4.31 5.92 13.65
C GLU A 412 5.51 5.06 13.24
N GLY A 413 6.71 5.54 13.55
CA GLY A 413 7.96 4.80 13.30
C GLY A 413 8.54 4.98 11.91
N MET A 414 7.84 5.64 10.99
CA MET A 414 8.39 5.97 9.68
C MET A 414 9.54 6.98 9.82
N ALA A 415 10.66 6.73 9.13
CA ALA A 415 11.80 7.63 9.11
C ALA A 415 11.43 8.96 8.45
N ASP A 416 12.05 10.07 8.87
CA ASP A 416 11.83 11.40 8.27
C ASP A 416 12.72 11.68 7.04
N GLY A 417 13.65 10.76 6.75
CA GLY A 417 14.68 10.95 5.73
C GLY A 417 15.82 11.89 6.17
N ASN A 418 15.78 12.40 7.42
CA ASN A 418 16.75 13.34 7.99
C ASN A 418 17.44 12.79 9.26
N GLY A 419 17.18 11.54 9.60
CA GLY A 419 17.81 10.81 10.71
C GLY A 419 16.98 10.71 11.98
N GLY A 420 15.70 11.06 11.92
CA GLY A 420 14.69 10.95 12.98
C GLY A 420 13.46 10.15 12.53
N VAL A 421 12.35 10.45 13.19
CA VAL A 421 11.02 9.85 12.94
C VAL A 421 10.06 10.96 12.54
N PHE A 422 9.38 10.79 11.42
CA PHE A 422 8.52 11.80 10.81
C PHE A 422 7.36 12.22 11.72
N LYS A 423 6.61 11.24 12.27
CA LYS A 423 5.47 11.53 13.15
C LYS A 423 5.95 11.84 14.55
N THR A 424 6.42 13.08 14.75
CA THR A 424 6.88 13.64 16.03
C THR A 424 6.61 15.13 16.11
N ASN A 425 6.51 15.69 17.33
CA ASN A 425 6.53 17.14 17.53
C ASN A 425 7.96 17.57 17.89
N ASP A 426 8.50 18.50 17.11
CA ASP A 426 9.84 19.07 17.34
C ASP A 426 9.91 20.58 17.01
N ASP A 427 11.11 21.11 16.88
CA ASP A 427 11.32 22.52 16.56
C ASP A 427 10.98 22.86 15.09
N ALA A 428 10.95 21.86 14.19
CA ALA A 428 10.67 22.03 12.76
C ALA A 428 9.18 21.97 12.46
N TYR A 429 8.46 21.05 13.09
CA TYR A 429 7.02 20.87 12.90
C TYR A 429 6.31 20.46 14.17
N THR A 430 5.07 20.94 14.33
CA THR A 430 4.17 20.59 15.43
C THR A 430 2.79 20.28 14.89
N TYR A 431 2.32 19.08 15.12
CA TYR A 431 0.98 18.64 14.70
C TYR A 431 -0.12 19.48 15.34
N PRO A 432 -1.27 19.67 14.66
CA PRO A 432 -2.42 20.43 15.17
C PRO A 432 -2.94 19.95 16.54
N ASP A 433 -2.94 18.65 16.78
CA ASP A 433 -3.15 18.06 18.10
C ASP A 433 -1.79 17.71 18.72
N GLU A 434 -1.27 18.65 19.53
CA GLU A 434 0.05 18.51 20.16
C GLU A 434 0.09 17.32 21.14
N GLU A 435 -1.03 16.98 21.79
CA GLU A 435 -1.12 15.93 22.81
C GLU A 435 -1.01 14.54 22.19
N ASN A 436 -1.72 14.32 21.09
CA ASN A 436 -1.80 13.02 20.41
C ASN A 436 -0.86 12.93 19.19
N VAL A 437 -0.06 13.95 18.92
CA VAL A 437 0.88 14.04 17.79
C VAL A 437 0.19 13.66 16.49
N GLY A 438 -0.77 14.49 16.04
CA GLY A 438 -1.57 14.20 14.85
C GLY A 438 -2.56 15.30 14.51
N TYR A 439 -3.58 14.99 13.73
CA TYR A 439 -4.54 15.99 13.25
C TYR A 439 -5.77 16.13 14.14
N TYR A 440 -6.07 15.16 15.00
CA TYR A 440 -7.22 15.15 15.91
C TYR A 440 -6.99 14.15 17.05
N GLY A 441 -7.79 14.29 18.12
CA GLY A 441 -7.82 13.33 19.24
C GLY A 441 -8.53 12.03 18.86
N TYR A 442 -8.37 11.01 19.68
CA TYR A 442 -8.91 9.68 19.44
C TYR A 442 -10.37 9.51 19.87
N ASP A 443 -10.85 10.34 20.80
CA ASP A 443 -12.22 10.28 21.31
C ASP A 443 -13.26 10.62 20.24
N VAL A 444 -14.40 9.96 20.29
CA VAL A 444 -15.58 10.30 19.47
C VAL A 444 -16.08 11.70 19.84
N ASP A 445 -16.18 12.58 18.84
CA ASP A 445 -16.59 13.98 19.00
C ASP A 445 -17.91 14.26 18.27
N VAL A 446 -19.02 13.83 18.88
CA VAL A 446 -20.38 14.01 18.33
C VAL A 446 -20.74 15.47 18.18
N GLU A 447 -20.40 16.33 19.15
CA GLU A 447 -20.73 17.77 19.12
C GLU A 447 -19.98 18.46 17.96
N GLY A 448 -18.68 18.25 17.84
CA GLY A 448 -17.88 18.79 16.74
C GLY A 448 -18.29 18.26 15.37
N ALA A 449 -18.70 16.99 15.27
CA ALA A 449 -19.23 16.42 14.04
C ALA A 449 -20.54 17.10 13.60
N ILE A 450 -21.48 17.32 14.53
CA ILE A 450 -22.73 18.02 14.28
C ILE A 450 -22.49 19.48 13.84
N GLU A 451 -21.51 20.17 14.45
CA GLU A 451 -21.15 21.53 14.05
C GLU A 451 -20.66 21.57 12.59
N LEU A 452 -19.73 20.70 12.23
CA LEU A 452 -19.22 20.59 10.85
C LEU A 452 -20.32 20.23 9.85
N LEU A 453 -21.24 19.31 10.20
CA LEU A 453 -22.35 18.96 9.32
C LEU A 453 -23.34 20.14 9.14
N LYS A 454 -23.56 20.96 10.18
CA LYS A 454 -24.33 22.19 10.05
C LYS A 454 -23.64 23.22 9.14
N GLU A 455 -22.32 23.37 9.21
CA GLU A 455 -21.54 24.19 8.27
C GLU A 455 -21.66 23.67 6.84
N ALA A 456 -21.72 22.36 6.67
CA ALA A 456 -21.98 21.71 5.37
C ALA A 456 -23.45 21.84 4.91
N GLY A 457 -24.33 22.46 5.70
CA GLY A 457 -25.71 22.76 5.34
C GLY A 457 -26.73 21.68 5.73
N PHE A 458 -26.41 20.80 6.67
CA PHE A 458 -27.34 19.81 7.19
C PHE A 458 -28.10 20.32 8.42
N GLU A 459 -29.35 19.88 8.58
CA GLU A 459 -30.22 20.25 9.70
C GLU A 459 -30.23 19.14 10.76
N PHE A 460 -30.35 19.52 12.03
CA PHE A 460 -30.38 18.58 13.15
C PHE A 460 -31.53 18.90 14.11
N ASP A 461 -32.18 17.85 14.63
CA ASP A 461 -33.13 17.89 15.74
C ASP A 461 -32.47 17.30 16.99
N GLY A 462 -31.83 18.16 17.80
CA GLY A 462 -30.91 17.72 18.86
C GLY A 462 -29.65 17.13 18.25
N GLU A 463 -29.33 15.87 18.58
CA GLU A 463 -28.19 15.13 18.01
C GLU A 463 -28.57 14.31 16.77
N MET A 464 -29.85 14.26 16.40
CA MET A 464 -30.31 13.48 15.25
C MET A 464 -30.39 14.31 13.98
N LEU A 465 -29.84 13.79 12.91
CA LEU A 465 -29.93 14.37 11.57
C LEU A 465 -31.40 14.48 11.13
N SER A 466 -31.79 15.67 10.66
CA SER A 466 -33.16 15.92 10.20
C SER A 466 -33.48 15.16 8.92
N ALA A 467 -34.71 14.65 8.84
CA ALA A 467 -35.21 14.01 7.62
C ALA A 467 -35.33 14.99 6.42
N ASN A 468 -35.20 16.30 6.64
CA ASN A 468 -35.16 17.30 5.56
C ASN A 468 -33.84 17.30 4.79
N THR A 469 -32.75 16.94 5.45
CA THR A 469 -31.39 16.88 4.89
C THR A 469 -30.75 15.53 5.19
N PRO A 470 -31.24 14.43 4.60
CA PRO A 470 -30.74 13.10 4.88
C PRO A 470 -29.33 12.92 4.31
N ILE A 471 -28.50 12.12 5.02
CA ILE A 471 -27.23 11.61 4.51
C ILE A 471 -27.38 10.09 4.36
N SER A 472 -27.14 9.61 3.14
CA SER A 472 -27.17 8.17 2.84
C SER A 472 -26.14 7.86 1.77
N PHE A 473 -25.35 6.80 1.98
CA PHE A 473 -24.30 6.37 1.04
C PHE A 473 -24.03 4.86 1.15
N GLU A 474 -23.28 4.34 0.17
CA GLU A 474 -22.77 2.98 0.15
C GLU A 474 -21.32 2.94 0.61
N TYR A 475 -21.00 1.98 1.46
CA TYR A 475 -19.63 1.66 1.89
C TYR A 475 -19.17 0.37 1.22
N LEU A 476 -18.09 0.45 0.45
CA LEU A 476 -17.50 -0.69 -0.27
C LEU A 476 -16.42 -1.37 0.58
N THR A 477 -16.50 -2.69 0.68
CA THR A 477 -15.45 -3.54 1.28
C THR A 477 -15.35 -4.88 0.55
N ASN A 478 -14.22 -5.58 0.72
CA ASN A 478 -14.07 -6.95 0.26
C ASN A 478 -14.59 -7.97 1.29
N GLU A 479 -14.59 -9.25 0.94
CA GLU A 479 -15.22 -10.35 1.70
C GLU A 479 -14.48 -10.80 2.97
N SER A 480 -13.50 -10.07 3.46
CA SER A 480 -12.85 -10.36 4.75
C SER A 480 -13.81 -10.12 5.92
N SER A 481 -13.90 -11.09 6.84
CA SER A 481 -14.75 -11.00 8.03
C SER A 481 -14.38 -9.82 8.92
N GLY A 482 -13.09 -9.53 9.09
CA GLY A 482 -12.58 -8.38 9.84
C GLY A 482 -12.97 -7.05 9.21
N HIS A 483 -12.84 -6.90 7.88
CA HIS A 483 -13.22 -5.67 7.19
C HIS A 483 -14.73 -5.41 7.23
N ILE A 484 -15.54 -6.47 7.13
CA ILE A 484 -17.00 -6.38 7.25
C ILE A 484 -17.36 -5.94 8.67
N ALA A 485 -16.74 -6.53 9.71
CA ALA A 485 -16.99 -6.15 11.10
C ALA A 485 -16.62 -4.68 11.39
N ILE A 486 -15.51 -4.18 10.84
CA ILE A 486 -15.15 -2.75 10.92
C ILE A 486 -16.23 -1.88 10.27
N ALA A 487 -16.70 -2.25 9.08
CA ALA A 487 -17.77 -1.51 8.39
C ALA A 487 -19.07 -1.50 9.20
N GLU A 488 -19.41 -2.59 9.89
CA GLU A 488 -20.57 -2.68 10.77
C GLU A 488 -20.44 -1.79 12.01
N CYS A 489 -19.24 -1.67 12.62
CA CYS A 489 -18.98 -0.71 13.69
C CYS A 489 -19.22 0.73 13.21
N ILE A 490 -18.62 1.12 12.08
CA ILE A 490 -18.79 2.46 11.49
C ILE A 490 -20.28 2.72 11.16
N GLN A 491 -20.99 1.74 10.63
CA GLN A 491 -22.43 1.84 10.35
C GLN A 491 -23.23 2.15 11.62
N GLN A 492 -22.91 1.51 12.73
CA GLN A 492 -23.59 1.73 14.02
C GLN A 492 -23.30 3.13 14.56
N ASP A 493 -22.03 3.57 14.50
CA ASP A 493 -21.64 4.91 14.95
C ASP A 493 -22.38 6.01 14.18
N LEU A 494 -22.45 5.90 12.86
CA LEU A 494 -23.14 6.84 11.99
C LEU A 494 -24.67 6.80 12.20
N ALA A 495 -25.23 5.61 12.40
CA ALA A 495 -26.67 5.45 12.67
C ALA A 495 -27.09 6.10 13.98
N ALA A 496 -26.20 6.20 14.99
CA ALA A 496 -26.47 6.85 16.26
C ALA A 496 -26.85 8.33 16.12
N VAL A 497 -26.39 9.01 15.05
CA VAL A 497 -26.73 10.40 14.72
C VAL A 497 -27.71 10.51 13.54
N GLY A 498 -28.29 9.41 13.06
CA GLY A 498 -29.31 9.39 11.99
C GLY A 498 -28.74 9.36 10.56
N ILE A 499 -27.47 9.05 10.37
CA ILE A 499 -26.85 8.86 9.04
C ILE A 499 -27.07 7.42 8.60
N THR A 500 -27.42 7.20 7.34
CA THR A 500 -27.65 5.87 6.78
C THR A 500 -26.47 5.44 5.93
N MET A 501 -25.82 4.36 6.31
CA MET A 501 -24.76 3.70 5.54
C MET A 501 -25.21 2.28 5.18
N THR A 502 -25.06 1.89 3.92
CA THR A 502 -25.25 0.51 3.46
C THR A 502 -23.92 -0.10 3.11
N ILE A 503 -23.72 -1.38 3.42
CA ILE A 503 -22.45 -2.09 3.18
C ILE A 503 -22.61 -2.92 1.90
N ARG A 504 -21.69 -2.73 0.96
CA ARG A 504 -21.51 -3.57 -0.23
C ARG A 504 -20.22 -4.36 -0.11
N THR A 505 -20.33 -5.69 -0.21
CA THR A 505 -19.19 -6.60 -0.24
C THR A 505 -19.01 -7.20 -1.62
N CYS A 506 -17.77 -7.45 -2.02
CA CYS A 506 -17.42 -8.13 -3.27
C CYS A 506 -16.08 -8.85 -3.15
N ASP A 507 -15.78 -9.70 -4.14
CA ASP A 507 -14.49 -10.38 -4.27
C ASP A 507 -13.34 -9.36 -4.31
N TRP A 508 -12.15 -9.79 -3.88
CA TRP A 508 -10.96 -8.95 -3.78
C TRP A 508 -10.63 -8.21 -5.09
N ASN A 509 -10.60 -8.90 -6.22
CA ASN A 509 -10.25 -8.30 -7.51
C ASN A 509 -11.30 -7.27 -7.96
N VAL A 510 -12.58 -7.58 -7.80
CA VAL A 510 -13.69 -6.63 -8.06
C VAL A 510 -13.59 -5.41 -7.15
N PHE A 511 -13.21 -5.63 -5.89
CA PHE A 511 -13.01 -4.54 -4.93
C PHE A 511 -11.89 -3.59 -5.36
N LEU A 512 -10.74 -4.13 -5.81
CA LEU A 512 -9.63 -3.33 -6.31
C LEU A 512 -10.02 -2.52 -7.55
N ASP A 513 -10.67 -3.18 -8.53
CA ASP A 513 -11.12 -2.54 -9.77
C ASP A 513 -12.14 -1.43 -9.52
N ASP A 514 -13.16 -1.67 -8.70
CA ASP A 514 -14.18 -0.68 -8.36
C ASP A 514 -13.57 0.52 -7.63
N ARG A 515 -12.65 0.29 -6.72
CA ARG A 515 -11.98 1.36 -5.98
C ARG A 515 -11.10 2.22 -6.90
N LYS A 516 -10.27 1.61 -7.74
CA LYS A 516 -9.43 2.30 -8.73
C LYS A 516 -10.24 3.07 -9.77
N ALA A 517 -11.36 2.51 -10.21
CA ALA A 517 -12.26 3.16 -11.15
C ALA A 517 -13.14 4.27 -10.52
N GLY A 518 -13.14 4.40 -9.18
CA GLY A 518 -14.00 5.35 -8.47
C GLY A 518 -15.48 4.92 -8.44
N ASN A 519 -15.79 3.63 -8.56
CA ASN A 519 -17.16 3.09 -8.54
C ASN A 519 -17.66 2.88 -7.09
N TYR A 520 -17.51 3.87 -6.23
CA TYR A 520 -17.91 3.83 -4.83
C TYR A 520 -18.13 5.24 -4.28
N ASP A 521 -18.89 5.38 -3.19
CA ASP A 521 -18.99 6.60 -2.42
C ASP A 521 -17.91 6.66 -1.34
N VAL A 522 -17.88 5.63 -0.51
CA VAL A 522 -16.94 5.43 0.60
C VAL A 522 -16.43 4.00 0.55
N ALA A 523 -15.15 3.80 0.80
CA ALA A 523 -14.55 2.47 0.81
C ALA A 523 -13.57 2.29 1.97
N ARG A 524 -13.41 1.04 2.42
CA ARG A 524 -12.25 0.71 3.21
C ARG A 524 -10.99 0.81 2.33
N ASN A 525 -9.89 1.11 2.93
CA ASN A 525 -8.59 1.06 2.29
C ASN A 525 -7.50 0.77 3.31
N GLY A 526 -6.31 0.51 2.84
CA GLY A 526 -5.12 0.34 3.64
C GLY A 526 -3.88 0.56 2.79
N TRP A 527 -2.87 1.14 3.39
CA TRP A 527 -1.57 1.29 2.76
C TRP A 527 -0.49 0.87 3.74
N ILE A 528 0.28 -0.13 3.38
CA ILE A 528 1.52 -0.49 4.04
C ILE A 528 2.63 0.06 3.15
N ALA A 529 3.57 0.80 3.74
CA ALA A 529 4.63 1.45 2.98
C ALA A 529 5.47 0.42 2.20
N ASP A 530 5.85 0.78 0.99
CA ASP A 530 6.73 -0.05 0.14
C ASP A 530 8.21 0.15 0.49
N PHE A 531 8.53 1.28 1.11
CA PHE A 531 9.85 1.64 1.62
C PHE A 531 9.73 2.67 2.75
N ASN A 532 10.79 2.80 3.57
CA ASN A 532 10.75 3.62 4.79
C ASN A 532 11.13 5.09 4.52
N ASP A 533 10.25 5.80 3.80
CA ASP A 533 10.32 7.25 3.58
C ASP A 533 8.89 7.80 3.42
N PRO A 534 8.56 8.98 4.03
CA PRO A 534 7.20 9.52 4.01
C PRO A 534 6.65 9.81 2.61
N ILE A 535 7.53 10.01 1.62
CA ILE A 535 7.09 10.23 0.23
C ILE A 535 6.26 9.05 -0.29
N ASN A 536 6.51 7.83 0.17
CA ASN A 536 5.72 6.66 -0.20
C ASN A 536 4.24 6.81 0.17
N MET A 537 3.97 7.41 1.33
CA MET A 537 2.61 7.66 1.82
C MET A 537 1.97 8.89 1.14
N LEU A 538 2.75 9.78 0.53
CA LEU A 538 2.28 11.03 -0.02
C LEU A 538 2.15 11.00 -1.55
N GLU A 539 3.13 10.43 -2.27
CA GLU A 539 3.15 10.45 -3.73
C GLU A 539 2.04 9.63 -4.38
N MET A 540 1.52 8.61 -3.66
CA MET A 540 0.39 7.80 -4.13
C MET A 540 -0.88 8.63 -4.39
N TRP A 541 -0.99 9.83 -3.82
CA TRP A 541 -2.15 10.71 -3.95
C TRP A 541 -2.04 11.72 -5.09
N THR A 542 -0.96 11.73 -5.86
CA THR A 542 -0.84 12.61 -7.02
C THR A 542 -1.86 12.25 -8.10
N THR A 543 -2.24 13.24 -8.91
CA THR A 543 -3.23 13.08 -9.98
C THR A 543 -2.92 11.91 -10.92
N GLU A 544 -1.64 11.69 -11.25
CA GLU A 544 -1.20 10.67 -12.19
C GLU A 544 -0.97 9.29 -11.55
N SER A 545 -1.00 9.18 -10.23
CA SER A 545 -0.73 7.93 -9.53
C SER A 545 -1.85 6.89 -9.75
N GLY A 546 -1.50 5.68 -10.19
CA GLY A 546 -2.44 4.54 -10.28
C GLY A 546 -3.12 4.17 -8.95
N ASN A 547 -2.49 4.53 -7.84
CA ASN A 547 -2.99 4.26 -6.47
C ASN A 547 -3.80 5.41 -5.86
N ASN A 548 -4.12 6.47 -6.63
CA ASN A 548 -4.99 7.56 -6.20
C ASN A 548 -6.47 7.13 -6.25
N ASP A 549 -6.86 6.24 -5.37
CA ASP A 549 -8.22 5.69 -5.31
C ASP A 549 -9.28 6.74 -4.97
N VAL A 550 -8.91 7.79 -4.25
CA VAL A 550 -9.78 8.90 -3.85
C VAL A 550 -10.19 9.79 -5.02
N GLN A 551 -9.54 9.64 -6.18
CA GLN A 551 -9.81 10.35 -7.43
C GLN A 551 -9.42 11.85 -7.40
N PHE A 552 -8.45 12.24 -6.59
CA PHE A 552 -7.94 13.61 -6.56
C PHE A 552 -7.42 14.05 -7.93
N GLY A 553 -7.86 15.22 -8.39
CA GLY A 553 -7.39 15.85 -9.64
C GLY A 553 -7.77 15.13 -10.95
N ARG A 554 -8.52 14.02 -10.90
CA ARG A 554 -8.84 13.17 -12.06
C ARG A 554 -10.13 13.58 -12.77
#